data_b8cfdb074f4e5c3760e54fb1d05f2739
#
_entry.id   b8cfdb074f4e5c3760e54fb1d05f2739
#
_cell.length_a   1.000
_cell.length_b   1.000
_cell.length_c   1.000
_cell.angle_alpha   90.00
_cell.angle_beta   90.00
_cell.angle_gamma   90.00
#
_symmetry.space_group_name_H-M   'P 1'
#
loop_
_entity.id
_entity.type
_entity.pdbx_description
1 polymer ?
#
loop_
_entity_poly.entity_id
_entity_poly.type
_entity_poly.pdbx_seq_one_letter_code
_entity_poly.pdbx_strand_id
1 'polypeptide(L)'
;MSTKILLFSRPQIAHTQSELGQLWSLFERYGFDYAINQEFAEEVEQVLGIKVEASKIYGSTTGEQPADTVMVCCGGDGTLLEGIHRLSDKSIPVAG
;
A
#
# COMPACT_ATOMS: atom_id res chain seq x y z
N MET A 1 -17.87 4.76 8.67
CA MET A 1 -16.98 5.12 7.53
C MET A 1 -15.74 4.27 7.57
N SER A 2 -15.36 3.72 6.44
CA SER A 2 -14.18 2.88 6.37
C SER A 2 -12.96 3.71 5.94
N THR A 3 -11.85 3.50 6.64
CA THR A 3 -10.58 4.12 6.28
C THR A 3 -10.00 3.40 5.07
N LYS A 4 -9.47 4.16 4.12
CA LYS A 4 -8.75 3.59 2.99
C LYS A 4 -7.25 3.71 3.22
N ILE A 5 -6.52 2.66 2.95
CA ILE A 5 -5.07 2.60 3.14
C ILE A 5 -4.39 2.49 1.79
N LEU A 6 -3.49 3.44 1.49
CA LEU A 6 -2.63 3.37 0.32
C LEU A 6 -1.32 2.73 0.75
N LEU A 7 -1.02 1.57 0.21
CA LEU A 7 0.21 0.84 0.51
C LEU A 7 1.27 1.21 -0.51
N PHE A 8 2.49 1.45 -0.03
CA PHE A 8 3.64 1.69 -0.90
C PHE A 8 4.86 0.97 -0.39
N SER A 9 5.58 0.31 -1.30
CA SER A 9 6.91 -0.24 -1.04
C SER A 9 7.75 -0.12 -2.30
N ARG A 10 9.06 -0.03 -2.12
CA ARG A 10 10.02 0.03 -3.23
C ARG A 10 10.36 -1.39 -3.68
N PRO A 11 10.64 -1.60 -4.99
CA PRO A 11 10.97 -2.93 -5.49
C PRO A 11 12.26 -3.50 -4.90
N GLN A 12 13.15 -2.67 -4.34
CA GLN A 12 14.39 -3.10 -3.74
C GLN A 12 14.24 -3.66 -2.33
N ILE A 13 13.05 -3.52 -1.73
CA ILE A 13 12.78 -3.96 -0.37
C ILE A 13 12.00 -5.27 -0.43
N ALA A 14 12.59 -6.33 0.14
CA ALA A 14 11.92 -7.62 0.23
C ALA A 14 11.21 -7.74 1.58
N HIS A 15 10.00 -8.26 1.55
CA HIS A 15 9.21 -8.51 2.76
C HIS A 15 9.01 -10.00 2.95
N THR A 16 8.95 -10.45 4.21
CA THR A 16 8.75 -11.86 4.51
C THR A 16 7.27 -12.22 4.39
N GLN A 17 7.01 -13.53 4.21
CA GLN A 17 5.64 -14.05 4.19
C GLN A 17 4.90 -13.70 5.49
N SER A 18 5.59 -13.77 6.62
CA SER A 18 5.00 -13.44 7.93
C SER A 18 4.56 -11.98 7.99
N GLU A 19 5.40 -11.05 7.53
CA GLU A 19 5.09 -9.63 7.53
C GLU A 19 3.88 -9.31 6.65
N LEU A 20 3.87 -9.83 5.43
CA LEU A 20 2.77 -9.60 4.49
C LEU A 20 1.50 -10.31 4.94
N GLY A 21 1.63 -11.49 5.52
CA GLY A 21 0.49 -12.23 6.06
C GLY A 21 -0.19 -11.47 7.19
N GLN A 22 0.58 -10.86 8.09
CA GLN A 22 0.03 -10.05 9.18
C GLN A 22 -0.71 -8.82 8.64
N LEU A 23 -0.16 -8.17 7.64
CA LEU A 23 -0.78 -7.01 7.02
C LEU A 23 -2.14 -7.38 6.40
N TRP A 24 -2.17 -8.46 5.63
CA TRP A 24 -3.41 -8.92 5.00
C TRP A 24 -4.45 -9.38 6.02
N SER A 25 -4.01 -10.02 7.11
CA SER A 25 -4.89 -10.40 8.21
C SER A 25 -5.58 -9.17 8.84
N LEU A 26 -4.86 -8.07 8.96
CA LEU A 26 -5.43 -6.82 9.48
C LEU A 26 -6.51 -6.28 8.54
N PHE A 27 -6.28 -6.33 7.24
CA PHE A 27 -7.29 -5.89 6.27
C PHE A 27 -8.56 -6.72 6.36
N GLU A 28 -8.43 -8.02 6.45
CA GLU A 28 -9.58 -8.92 6.59
C GLU A 28 -10.31 -8.69 7.91
N ARG A 29 -9.55 -8.53 9.00
CA ARG A 29 -10.12 -8.40 10.34
C ARG A 29 -10.91 -7.09 10.52
N TYR A 30 -10.41 -5.99 9.97
CA TYR A 30 -11.01 -4.67 10.16
C TYR A 30 -11.79 -4.18 8.95
N GLY A 31 -11.76 -4.92 7.86
CA GLY A 31 -12.49 -4.54 6.64
C GLY A 31 -12.00 -3.26 5.98
N PHE A 32 -10.72 -2.95 6.11
CA PHE A 32 -10.14 -1.76 5.45
C PHE A 32 -10.16 -1.92 3.94
N ASP A 33 -10.50 -0.83 3.25
CA ASP A 33 -10.25 -0.74 1.81
C ASP A 33 -8.78 -0.33 1.60
N TYR A 34 -8.18 -0.77 0.50
CA TYR A 34 -6.78 -0.46 0.23
C TYR A 34 -6.51 -0.29 -1.26
N ALA A 35 -5.42 0.40 -1.57
CA ALA A 35 -4.80 0.39 -2.88
C ALA A 35 -3.30 0.21 -2.69
N ILE A 36 -2.61 -0.34 -3.68
CA ILE A 36 -1.23 -0.78 -3.55
C ILE A 36 -0.48 -0.48 -4.84
N ASN A 37 0.78 -0.04 -4.75
CA ASN A 37 1.56 0.20 -5.94
C ASN A 37 1.89 -1.12 -6.66
N GLN A 38 2.06 -1.04 -7.97
CA GLN A 38 2.15 -2.23 -8.83
C GLN A 38 3.27 -3.17 -8.41
N GLU A 39 4.46 -2.67 -8.15
CA GLU A 39 5.62 -3.50 -7.80
C GLU A 39 5.40 -4.23 -6.47
N PHE A 40 4.80 -3.56 -5.50
CA PHE A 40 4.48 -4.18 -4.22
C PHE A 40 3.38 -5.22 -4.38
N ALA A 41 2.39 -4.96 -5.23
CA ALA A 41 1.33 -5.93 -5.51
C ALA A 41 1.90 -7.22 -6.12
N GLU A 42 2.85 -7.10 -7.03
CA GLU A 42 3.52 -8.26 -7.62
C GLU A 42 4.25 -9.09 -6.56
N GLU A 43 4.94 -8.43 -5.64
CA GLU A 43 5.63 -9.11 -4.54
C GLU A 43 4.63 -9.85 -3.64
N VAL A 44 3.54 -9.19 -3.27
CA VAL A 44 2.51 -9.78 -2.41
C VAL A 44 1.89 -11.00 -3.06
N GLU A 45 1.58 -10.92 -4.35
CA GLU A 45 1.03 -12.06 -5.10
C GLU A 45 1.98 -13.24 -5.08
N GLN A 46 3.28 -12.99 -5.26
CA GLN A 46 4.30 -14.02 -5.26
C GLN A 46 4.49 -14.65 -3.88
N VAL A 47 4.59 -13.83 -2.85
CA VAL A 47 4.91 -14.29 -1.50
C VAL A 47 3.71 -14.97 -0.83
N LEU A 48 2.51 -14.43 -0.97
CA LEU A 48 1.31 -14.96 -0.34
C LEU A 48 0.54 -15.93 -1.22
N GLY A 49 0.85 -16.00 -2.51
CA GLY A 49 0.12 -16.87 -3.44
C GLY A 49 -1.32 -16.43 -3.68
N ILE A 50 -1.59 -15.15 -3.56
CA ILE A 50 -2.92 -14.58 -3.79
C ILE A 50 -2.90 -13.71 -5.05
N LYS A 51 -4.08 -13.22 -5.45
CA LYS A 51 -4.20 -12.28 -6.55
C LYS A 51 -4.79 -10.97 -6.05
N VAL A 52 -4.12 -9.86 -6.36
CA VAL A 52 -4.60 -8.51 -6.03
C VAL A 52 -5.45 -8.00 -7.19
N GLU A 53 -6.64 -7.50 -6.90
CA GLU A 53 -7.52 -6.97 -7.94
C GLU A 53 -6.88 -5.76 -8.63
N ALA A 54 -6.99 -5.72 -9.97
CA ALA A 54 -6.42 -4.64 -10.76
C ALA A 54 -6.95 -3.26 -10.34
N SER A 55 -8.20 -3.18 -9.90
CA SER A 55 -8.81 -1.94 -9.43
C SER A 55 -8.17 -1.37 -8.17
N LYS A 56 -7.41 -2.20 -7.44
CA LYS A 56 -6.71 -1.79 -6.21
C LYS A 56 -5.25 -1.45 -6.46
N ILE A 57 -4.77 -1.54 -7.70
CA ILE A 57 -3.36 -1.32 -8.03
C ILE A 57 -3.22 0.06 -8.67
N TYR A 58 -2.30 0.87 -8.15
CA TYR A 58 -1.97 2.16 -8.76
C TYR A 58 -0.55 2.14 -9.33
N GLY A 59 -0.31 2.99 -10.33
CA GLY A 59 1.01 3.10 -10.98
C GLY A 59 1.83 4.26 -10.43
N SER A 60 2.13 5.24 -11.29
CA SER A 60 3.01 6.36 -10.93
C SER A 60 2.37 7.34 -9.94
N THR A 61 1.04 7.43 -9.91
CA THR A 61 0.33 8.28 -8.95
C THR A 61 -0.88 7.55 -8.39
N THR A 62 -1.30 7.97 -7.19
CA THR A 62 -2.45 7.36 -6.52
C THR A 62 -3.79 7.86 -7.05
N GLY A 63 -3.82 8.99 -7.77
CA GLY A 63 -5.08 9.63 -8.16
C GLY A 63 -5.81 10.25 -6.98
N GLU A 64 -7.05 10.66 -7.21
CA GLU A 64 -7.90 11.22 -6.15
C GLU A 64 -8.36 10.12 -5.22
N GLN A 65 -8.42 10.43 -3.91
CA GLN A 65 -8.79 9.47 -2.88
C GLN A 65 -9.84 10.06 -1.94
N PRO A 66 -10.62 9.19 -1.25
CA PRO A 66 -11.57 9.65 -0.24
C PRO A 66 -10.90 10.41 0.91
N ALA A 67 -11.69 11.19 1.65
CA ALA A 67 -11.19 12.02 2.75
C ALA A 67 -10.49 11.22 3.85
N ASP A 68 -10.98 10.01 4.15
CA ASP A 68 -10.41 9.16 5.20
C ASP A 68 -9.35 8.21 4.65
N THR A 69 -8.38 8.77 3.91
CA THR A 69 -7.32 7.99 3.31
C THR A 69 -6.00 8.29 4.01
N VAL A 70 -5.20 7.25 4.27
CA VAL A 70 -3.83 7.38 4.78
C VAL A 70 -2.91 6.55 3.92
N MET A 71 -1.65 6.95 3.79
CA MET A 71 -0.64 6.16 3.11
C MET A 71 0.26 5.48 4.14
N VAL A 72 0.54 4.20 3.93
CA VAL A 72 1.48 3.44 4.75
C VAL A 72 2.62 2.99 3.84
N CYS A 73 3.83 3.43 4.17
CA CYS A 73 5.03 3.08 3.42
C CYS A 73 5.78 1.97 4.17
N CYS A 74 5.97 0.85 3.49
CA CYS A 74 6.62 -0.33 4.06
C CYS A 74 8.10 -0.32 3.67
N GLY A 75 8.95 0.19 4.54
CA GLY A 75 10.39 0.29 4.27
C GLY A 75 11.04 1.40 5.10
N GLY A 76 12.20 1.87 4.65
CA GLY A 76 12.94 2.93 5.33
C GLY A 76 12.58 4.33 4.86
N ASP A 77 13.39 5.31 5.27
CA ASP A 77 13.14 6.73 4.99
C ASP A 77 13.04 7.04 3.50
N GLY A 78 13.86 6.38 2.67
CA GLY A 78 13.79 6.58 1.22
C GLY A 78 12.45 6.13 0.64
N THR A 79 11.87 5.07 1.20
CA THR A 79 10.56 4.59 0.80
C THR A 79 9.48 5.60 1.14
N LEU A 80 9.58 6.22 2.30
CA LEU A 80 8.63 7.25 2.74
C LEU A 80 8.62 8.44 1.77
N LEU A 81 9.79 8.95 1.43
CA LEU A 81 9.91 10.08 0.49
C LEU A 81 9.35 9.74 -0.89
N GLU A 82 9.66 8.56 -1.39
CA GLU A 82 9.17 8.13 -2.70
C GLU A 82 7.65 7.94 -2.69
N GLY A 83 7.10 7.41 -1.60
CA GLY A 83 5.66 7.28 -1.43
C GLY A 83 4.95 8.61 -1.49
N ILE A 84 5.51 9.63 -0.82
CA ILE A 84 4.95 10.98 -0.86
C ILE A 84 4.90 11.52 -2.28
N HIS A 85 5.92 11.24 -3.09
CA HIS A 85 5.96 11.67 -4.49
C HIS A 85 4.86 11.00 -5.34
N ARG A 86 4.36 9.84 -4.94
CA ARG A 86 3.29 9.15 -5.65
C ARG A 86 1.90 9.71 -5.34
N LEU A 87 1.77 10.51 -4.27
CA LEU A 87 0.48 11.09 -3.90
C LEU A 87 0.09 12.22 -4.83
N SER A 88 -1.11 12.16 -5.39
CA SER A 88 -1.70 13.28 -6.12
C SER A 88 -2.14 14.39 -5.16
N ASP A 89 -2.63 14.02 -3.98
CA ASP A 89 -3.04 14.93 -2.93
C ASP A 89 -2.02 14.86 -1.78
N LYS A 90 -1.21 15.91 -1.64
CA LYS A 90 -0.15 15.96 -0.63
C LYS A 90 -0.67 16.19 0.79
N SER A 91 -1.97 16.43 0.96
CA SER A 91 -2.57 16.57 2.29
C SER A 91 -2.86 15.21 2.95
N ILE A 92 -2.77 14.11 2.22
CA ILE A 92 -3.00 12.78 2.77
C ILE A 92 -1.90 12.45 3.79
N PRO A 93 -2.28 12.04 5.03
CA PRO A 93 -1.28 11.62 6.03
C PRO A 93 -0.48 10.42 5.56
N VAL A 94 0.81 10.41 5.89
CA VAL A 94 1.72 9.32 5.51
C VAL A 94 2.41 8.79 6.75
N ALA A 95 2.43 7.46 6.89
CA ALA A 95 3.12 6.77 7.98
C ALA A 95 4.16 5.81 7.41
N GLY A 96 5.26 5.68 8.12
CA GLY A 96 6.34 4.77 7.73
C GLY A 96 6.38 3.48 8.54
#